data_a35b452379a2faee0c60219d72e2bb02
#
_entry.id   a35b452379a2faee0c60219d72e2bb02
#
_cell.length_a   1.000
_cell.length_b   1.000
_cell.length_c   1.000
_cell.angle_alpha   90.00
_cell.angle_beta   90.00
_cell.angle_gamma   90.00
#
_symmetry.space_group_name_H-M   'P 1'
#
loop_
_entity.id
_entity.type
_entity.pdbx_description
1 polymer ?
#
loop_
_entity_poly.entity_id
_entity_poly.type
_entity_poly.pdbx_seq_one_letter_code
_entity_poly.pdbx_strand_id
1 'polypeptide(L)'
;MKPSLQPGLTYSFSYKVPENKTVPYTYPESPIIAGMPKVFATGFMIVLMEWACAELIAPHLDAGEGSLGTHVDVSHAAATPVGMTVTVDAECVAVDGRKLVFRVRAHDGADLIGEGRHERVVVAWDRFNAKVAAKAKAAVELVS
;
A
#
# COMPACT_ATOMS: atom_id res chain seq x y z
N MET A 1 7.65 16.38 -8.99
CA MET A 1 8.07 16.25 -7.57
C MET A 1 8.54 17.60 -7.07
N LYS A 2 8.03 18.00 -5.93
CA LYS A 2 8.48 19.23 -5.27
C LYS A 2 9.77 18.95 -4.47
N PRO A 3 10.64 19.97 -4.29
CA PRO A 3 11.86 19.80 -3.48
C PRO A 3 11.61 19.46 -2.03
N SER A 4 10.40 19.70 -1.53
CA SER A 4 9.99 19.35 -0.17
C SER A 4 9.82 17.85 0.08
N LEU A 5 9.79 17.02 -0.97
CA LEU A 5 9.76 15.57 -0.84
C LEU A 5 11.17 15.07 -0.48
N GLN A 6 11.38 14.84 0.80
CA GLN A 6 12.69 14.59 1.39
C GLN A 6 12.63 13.47 2.44
N PRO A 7 13.76 12.81 2.74
CA PRO A 7 13.85 11.90 3.89
C PRO A 7 13.48 12.62 5.19
N GLY A 8 12.85 11.88 6.11
CA GLY A 8 12.41 12.40 7.40
C GLY A 8 10.94 12.77 7.47
N LEU A 9 10.25 12.88 6.34
CA LEU A 9 8.79 13.08 6.32
C LEU A 9 8.10 11.86 6.91
N THR A 10 7.06 12.11 7.71
CA THR A 10 6.27 11.05 8.37
C THR A 10 4.79 11.28 8.16
N TYR A 11 4.02 10.19 8.26
CA TYR A 11 2.56 10.23 8.25
C TYR A 11 2.03 9.09 9.11
N SER A 12 0.96 9.32 9.83
CA SER A 12 0.31 8.32 10.66
C SER A 12 -1.19 8.49 10.57
N PHE A 13 -1.94 7.38 10.52
CA PHE A 13 -3.39 7.39 10.61
C PHE A 13 -3.92 6.08 11.15
N SER A 14 -5.19 6.09 11.54
CA SER A 14 -5.85 4.92 12.14
C SER A 14 -7.04 4.49 11.31
N TYR A 15 -7.29 3.18 11.29
CA TYR A 15 -8.33 2.54 10.51
C TYR A 15 -9.00 1.45 11.34
N LYS A 16 -10.30 1.53 11.53
CA LYS A 16 -11.07 0.49 12.20
C LYS A 16 -11.35 -0.63 11.21
N VAL A 17 -10.93 -1.85 11.54
CA VAL A 17 -11.03 -3.02 10.64
C VAL A 17 -12.50 -3.44 10.48
N PRO A 18 -13.09 -3.30 9.27
CA PRO A 18 -14.43 -3.82 8.98
C PRO A 18 -14.35 -5.28 8.55
N GLU A 19 -15.49 -5.95 8.55
CA GLU A 19 -15.56 -7.36 8.15
C GLU A 19 -15.06 -7.60 6.72
N ASN A 20 -15.35 -6.68 5.79
CA ASN A 20 -14.99 -6.84 4.37
C ASN A 20 -13.49 -6.65 4.08
N LYS A 21 -12.67 -6.36 5.09
CA LYS A 21 -11.20 -6.32 4.99
C LYS A 21 -10.54 -7.52 5.65
N THR A 22 -11.32 -8.53 6.00
CA THR A 22 -10.80 -9.78 6.58
C THR A 22 -10.51 -10.83 5.49
N VAL A 23 -9.74 -11.85 5.86
CA VAL A 23 -9.20 -12.86 4.92
C VAL A 23 -10.27 -13.49 4.01
N PRO A 24 -11.45 -13.93 4.51
CA PRO A 24 -12.47 -14.57 3.65
C PRO A 24 -12.95 -13.69 2.49
N TYR A 25 -12.82 -12.37 2.61
CA TYR A 25 -13.32 -11.42 1.61
C TYR A 25 -12.29 -11.05 0.55
N THR A 26 -11.05 -11.56 0.65
CA THR A 26 -10.00 -11.27 -0.33
C THR A 26 -10.22 -12.01 -1.65
N TYR A 27 -10.53 -13.31 -1.57
CA TYR A 27 -10.83 -14.16 -2.72
C TYR A 27 -12.01 -15.07 -2.38
N PRO A 28 -13.24 -14.54 -2.40
CA PRO A 28 -14.42 -15.32 -1.99
C PRO A 28 -14.70 -16.51 -2.91
N GLU A 29 -14.17 -16.52 -4.14
CA GLU A 29 -14.26 -17.64 -5.07
C GLU A 29 -13.39 -18.83 -4.69
N SER A 30 -12.46 -18.66 -3.74
CA SER A 30 -11.66 -19.77 -3.20
C SER A 30 -12.32 -20.34 -1.95
N PRO A 31 -12.75 -21.62 -1.94
CA PRO A 31 -13.33 -22.23 -0.73
C PRO A 31 -12.38 -22.24 0.46
N ILE A 32 -11.06 -22.35 0.20
CA ILE A 32 -10.03 -22.34 1.25
C ILE A 32 -9.96 -20.95 1.88
N ILE A 33 -9.87 -19.91 1.08
CA ILE A 33 -9.79 -18.52 1.57
C ILE A 33 -11.11 -18.09 2.24
N ALA A 34 -12.24 -18.41 1.63
CA ALA A 34 -13.55 -18.08 2.18
C ALA A 34 -13.82 -18.75 3.53
N GLY A 35 -13.17 -19.88 3.82
CA GLY A 35 -13.30 -20.60 5.09
C GLY A 35 -12.31 -20.19 6.17
N MET A 36 -11.44 -19.22 5.92
CA MET A 36 -10.46 -18.77 6.91
C MET A 36 -11.06 -17.85 7.97
N PRO A 37 -10.39 -17.71 9.14
CA PRO A 37 -10.85 -16.81 10.19
C PRO A 37 -11.01 -15.36 9.70
N LYS A 38 -11.99 -14.65 10.26
CA LYS A 38 -12.27 -13.24 9.97
C LYS A 38 -11.30 -12.33 10.74
N VAL A 39 -10.07 -12.28 10.29
CA VAL A 39 -9.02 -11.39 10.80
C VAL A 39 -8.51 -10.52 9.66
N PHE A 40 -7.95 -9.37 10.00
CA PHE A 40 -7.43 -8.41 9.03
C PHE A 40 -6.48 -9.09 8.05
N ALA A 41 -6.78 -9.00 6.76
CA ALA A 41 -6.02 -9.71 5.74
C ALA A 41 -4.67 -9.05 5.50
N THR A 42 -3.64 -9.87 5.31
CA THR A 42 -2.27 -9.40 5.01
C THR A 42 -2.25 -8.45 3.81
N GLY A 43 -2.94 -8.79 2.73
CA GLY A 43 -3.01 -7.94 1.54
C GLY A 43 -3.61 -6.57 1.83
N PHE A 44 -4.67 -6.51 2.62
CA PHE A 44 -5.29 -5.24 3.02
C PHE A 44 -4.41 -4.45 3.99
N MET A 45 -3.66 -5.11 4.87
CA MET A 45 -2.68 -4.43 5.73
C MET A 45 -1.60 -3.76 4.88
N ILE A 46 -1.10 -4.45 3.86
CA ILE A 46 -0.10 -3.90 2.95
C ILE A 46 -0.65 -2.68 2.22
N VAL A 47 -1.87 -2.74 1.70
CA VAL A 47 -2.50 -1.60 1.03
C VAL A 47 -2.74 -0.45 2.01
N LEU A 48 -3.04 -0.73 3.27
CA LEU A 48 -3.16 0.30 4.31
C LEU A 48 -1.82 1.01 4.52
N MET A 49 -0.71 0.27 4.52
CA MET A 49 0.65 0.84 4.58
C MET A 49 0.96 1.67 3.33
N GLU A 50 0.59 1.20 2.15
CA GLU A 50 0.73 1.95 0.91
C GLU A 50 -0.07 3.25 0.94
N TRP A 51 -1.29 3.21 1.48
CA TRP A 51 -2.14 4.39 1.64
C TRP A 51 -1.46 5.44 2.51
N ALA A 52 -0.88 5.05 3.65
CA ALA A 52 -0.12 5.96 4.50
C ALA A 52 1.03 6.63 3.74
N CYS A 53 1.77 5.86 2.94
CA CYS A 53 2.85 6.38 2.11
C CYS A 53 2.34 7.35 1.04
N ALA A 54 1.22 7.02 0.39
CA ALA A 54 0.61 7.87 -0.62
C ALA A 54 0.15 9.22 -0.04
N GLU A 55 -0.44 9.22 1.16
CA GLU A 55 -0.83 10.45 1.87
C GLU A 55 0.40 11.28 2.24
N LEU A 56 1.47 10.64 2.69
CA LEU A 56 2.72 11.31 2.99
C LEU A 56 3.29 12.03 1.76
N ILE A 57 3.22 11.40 0.60
CA ILE A 57 3.76 11.91 -0.66
C ILE A 57 2.89 13.03 -1.25
N ALA A 58 1.58 12.92 -1.15
CA ALA A 58 0.60 13.72 -1.90
C ALA A 58 0.87 15.24 -1.87
N PRO A 59 1.18 15.88 -0.71
CA PRO A 59 1.43 17.31 -0.67
C PRO A 59 2.69 17.76 -1.43
N HIS A 60 3.55 16.82 -1.79
CA HIS A 60 4.88 17.06 -2.38
C HIS A 60 4.94 16.71 -3.87
N LEU A 61 3.79 16.47 -4.50
CA LEU A 61 3.68 16.17 -5.92
C LEU A 61 3.25 17.41 -6.73
N ASP A 62 3.68 17.44 -7.98
CA ASP A 62 3.19 18.40 -8.95
C ASP A 62 1.87 17.89 -9.55
N ALA A 63 1.13 18.79 -10.21
CA ALA A 63 -0.11 18.42 -10.88
C ALA A 63 0.14 17.32 -11.94
N GLY A 64 -0.73 16.32 -11.98
CA GLY A 64 -0.62 15.19 -12.90
C GLY A 64 0.34 14.09 -12.48
N GLU A 65 0.99 14.24 -11.33
CA GLU A 65 1.85 13.21 -10.75
C GLU A 65 1.12 12.36 -9.71
N GLY A 66 1.59 11.14 -9.55
CA GLY A 66 1.20 10.23 -8.48
C GLY A 66 2.33 9.30 -8.15
N SER A 67 2.07 8.28 -7.34
CA SER A 67 3.05 7.27 -7.01
C SER A 67 2.45 5.87 -7.07
N LEU A 68 3.30 4.89 -7.34
CA LEU A 68 2.94 3.48 -7.40
C LEU A 68 3.91 2.65 -6.57
N GLY A 69 3.39 1.61 -5.93
CA GLY A 69 4.22 0.64 -5.20
C GLY A 69 5.05 -0.22 -6.15
N THR A 70 6.33 -0.40 -5.82
CA THR A 70 7.25 -1.20 -6.62
C THR A 70 7.88 -2.35 -5.84
N HIS A 71 7.91 -2.28 -4.52
CA HIS A 71 8.48 -3.32 -3.67
C HIS A 71 7.86 -3.30 -2.29
N VAL A 72 7.62 -4.49 -1.74
CA VAL A 72 7.08 -4.69 -0.39
C VAL A 72 7.90 -5.77 0.30
N ASP A 73 8.42 -5.45 1.49
CA ASP A 73 9.12 -6.40 2.35
C ASP A 73 8.69 -6.11 3.79
N VAL A 74 7.54 -6.69 4.17
CA VAL A 74 6.94 -6.46 5.49
C VAL A 74 6.57 -7.78 6.14
N SER A 75 6.60 -7.80 7.48
CA SER A 75 6.07 -8.90 8.28
C SER A 75 4.56 -8.71 8.53
N HIS A 76 3.89 -9.80 8.86
CA HIS A 76 2.55 -9.80 9.44
C HIS A 76 2.54 -10.81 10.58
N ALA A 77 2.81 -10.34 11.79
CA ALA A 77 3.20 -11.17 12.91
C ALA A 77 2.05 -11.47 13.89
N ALA A 78 0.94 -10.75 13.82
CA ALA A 78 -0.20 -10.94 14.72
C ALA A 78 -1.52 -10.66 14.00
N ALA A 79 -2.53 -11.43 14.34
CA ALA A 79 -3.88 -11.30 13.78
C ALA A 79 -4.66 -10.19 14.49
N THR A 80 -5.46 -9.44 13.73
CA THR A 80 -6.32 -8.39 14.25
C THR A 80 -7.78 -8.72 13.92
N PRO A 81 -8.66 -8.93 14.92
CA PRO A 81 -10.07 -9.19 14.67
C PRO A 81 -10.83 -7.94 14.21
N VAL A 82 -12.02 -8.17 13.65
CA VAL A 82 -12.96 -7.11 13.26
C VAL A 82 -13.25 -6.18 14.44
N GLY A 83 -13.28 -4.89 14.15
CA GLY A 83 -13.65 -3.86 15.12
C GLY A 83 -12.48 -3.24 15.86
N MET A 84 -11.31 -3.86 15.84
CA MET A 84 -10.09 -3.24 16.38
C MET A 84 -9.57 -2.16 15.43
N THR A 85 -8.90 -1.18 16.00
CA THR A 85 -8.32 -0.07 15.25
C THR A 85 -6.84 -0.31 14.99
N VAL A 86 -6.46 -0.30 13.73
CA VAL A 86 -5.06 -0.40 13.31
C VAL A 86 -4.53 1.01 13.06
N THR A 87 -3.38 1.33 13.68
CA THR A 87 -2.65 2.57 13.40
C THR A 87 -1.42 2.23 12.55
N VAL A 88 -1.25 2.98 11.45
CA VAL A 88 -0.11 2.83 10.55
C VAL A 88 0.75 4.07 10.65
N ASP A 89 2.06 3.83 10.80
CA ASP A 89 3.09 4.86 10.78
C ASP A 89 3.96 4.65 9.55
N ALA A 90 4.19 5.71 8.78
CA ALA A 90 5.07 5.70 7.62
C ALA A 90 6.14 6.80 7.77
N GLU A 91 7.36 6.47 7.38
CA GLU A 91 8.48 7.41 7.32
C GLU A 91 9.18 7.27 5.98
N CYS A 92 9.40 8.38 5.28
CA CYS A 92 10.25 8.41 4.10
C CYS A 92 11.71 8.38 4.56
N VAL A 93 12.44 7.32 4.21
CA VAL A 93 13.84 7.15 4.64
C VAL A 93 14.85 7.43 3.54
N ALA A 94 14.44 7.42 2.28
CA ALA A 94 15.32 7.77 1.16
C ALA A 94 14.53 8.30 -0.03
N VAL A 95 15.13 9.23 -0.74
CA VAL A 95 14.65 9.76 -2.02
C VAL A 95 15.82 9.68 -2.99
N ASP A 96 15.67 8.89 -4.05
CA ASP A 96 16.67 8.71 -5.10
C ASP A 96 16.00 8.95 -6.47
N GLY A 97 16.09 10.18 -6.96
CA GLY A 97 15.35 10.60 -8.13
C GLY A 97 13.85 10.46 -7.89
N ARG A 98 13.17 9.64 -8.69
CA ARG A 98 11.74 9.36 -8.55
C ARG A 98 11.44 8.15 -7.66
N LYS A 99 12.46 7.45 -7.20
CA LYS A 99 12.33 6.30 -6.30
C LYS A 99 12.30 6.78 -4.86
N LEU A 100 11.31 6.30 -4.12
CA LEU A 100 11.10 6.62 -2.70
C LEU A 100 11.14 5.34 -1.88
N VAL A 101 11.79 5.40 -0.73
CA VAL A 101 11.88 4.27 0.21
C VAL A 101 11.25 4.68 1.53
N PHE A 102 10.40 3.80 2.06
CA PHE A 102 9.66 4.01 3.30
C PHE A 102 9.94 2.90 4.30
N ARG A 103 9.95 3.28 5.57
CA ARG A 103 9.73 2.36 6.68
C ARG A 103 8.26 2.47 7.09
N VAL A 104 7.60 1.31 7.26
CA VAL A 104 6.19 1.25 7.63
C VAL A 104 6.00 0.34 8.84
N ARG A 105 5.05 0.69 9.70
CA ARG A 105 4.66 -0.09 10.87
C ARG A 105 3.14 -0.04 11.03
N ALA A 106 2.56 -1.13 11.48
CA ALA A 106 1.15 -1.20 11.82
C ALA A 106 0.98 -1.88 13.17
N HIS A 107 0.15 -1.31 14.04
CA HIS A 107 -0.17 -1.88 15.35
C HIS A 107 -1.66 -1.75 15.63
N ASP A 108 -2.22 -2.67 16.43
CA ASP A 108 -3.66 -2.71 16.72
C ASP A 108 -4.01 -2.34 18.16
N GLY A 109 -3.06 -1.77 18.89
CA GLY A 109 -3.21 -1.40 20.29
C GLY A 109 -2.81 -2.52 21.25
N ALA A 110 -2.89 -3.77 20.82
CA ALA A 110 -2.43 -4.93 21.59
C ALA A 110 -1.06 -5.41 21.10
N ASP A 111 -0.85 -5.43 19.77
CA ASP A 111 0.34 -5.97 19.13
C ASP A 111 0.88 -5.04 18.03
N LEU A 112 2.19 -5.11 17.82
CA LEU A 112 2.79 -4.71 16.55
C LEU A 112 2.44 -5.81 15.55
N ILE A 113 1.54 -5.51 14.61
CA ILE A 113 1.02 -6.55 13.70
C ILE A 113 1.88 -6.72 12.46
N GLY A 114 2.62 -5.70 12.07
CA GLY A 114 3.53 -5.78 10.93
C GLY A 114 4.44 -4.59 10.84
N GLU A 115 5.60 -4.79 10.22
CA GLU A 115 6.55 -3.72 9.94
C GLU A 115 7.50 -4.13 8.82
N GLY A 116 8.13 -3.15 8.19
CA GLY A 116 9.13 -3.39 7.18
C GLY A 116 9.37 -2.22 6.27
N ARG A 117 9.72 -2.55 5.02
CA ARG A 117 10.15 -1.61 4.01
C ARG A 117 9.19 -1.64 2.82
N HIS A 118 8.92 -0.45 2.28
CA HIS A 118 8.11 -0.28 1.09
C HIS A 118 8.79 0.71 0.15
N GLU A 119 8.78 0.41 -1.15
CA GLU A 119 9.33 1.31 -2.16
C GLU A 119 8.22 1.74 -3.11
N ARG A 120 8.28 3.01 -3.53
CA ARG A 120 7.36 3.60 -4.49
C ARG A 120 8.12 4.39 -5.53
N VAL A 121 7.49 4.61 -6.67
CA VAL A 121 8.02 5.47 -7.73
C VAL A 121 7.02 6.57 -8.04
N VAL A 122 7.49 7.79 -8.18
CA VAL A 122 6.68 8.92 -8.65
C VAL A 122 6.57 8.82 -10.16
N VAL A 123 5.33 8.95 -10.66
CA VAL A 123 5.02 8.83 -12.09
C VAL A 123 4.19 10.02 -12.56
N ALA A 124 4.30 10.34 -13.85
CA ALA A 124 3.34 11.19 -14.53
C ALA A 124 2.19 10.30 -15.04
N TRP A 125 0.97 10.58 -14.60
CA TRP A 125 -0.18 9.72 -14.92
C TRP A 125 -0.41 9.55 -16.41
N ASP A 126 -0.23 10.60 -17.20
CA ASP A 126 -0.44 10.52 -18.65
C ASP A 126 0.49 9.49 -19.30
N ARG A 127 1.78 9.49 -18.92
CA ARG A 127 2.76 8.53 -19.42
C ARG A 127 2.49 7.12 -18.92
N PHE A 128 2.16 6.99 -17.65
CA PHE A 128 1.82 5.70 -17.04
C PHE A 128 0.59 5.09 -17.71
N ASN A 129 -0.49 5.87 -17.85
CA ASN A 129 -1.73 5.38 -18.45
C ASN A 129 -1.53 4.99 -19.92
N ALA A 130 -0.70 5.72 -20.66
CA ALA A 130 -0.37 5.37 -22.03
C ALA A 130 0.37 4.03 -22.12
N LYS A 131 1.29 3.76 -21.21
CA LYS A 131 2.00 2.45 -21.13
C LYS A 131 1.03 1.31 -20.80
N VAL A 132 0.12 1.51 -19.87
CA VAL A 132 -0.88 0.51 -19.50
C VAL A 132 -1.81 0.22 -20.68
N ALA A 133 -2.28 1.27 -21.38
CA ALA A 133 -3.11 1.11 -22.56
C ALA A 133 -2.40 0.36 -23.69
N ALA A 134 -1.11 0.65 -23.92
CA ALA A 134 -0.30 -0.05 -24.91
C ALA A 134 -0.11 -1.53 -24.55
N LYS A 135 0.11 -1.84 -23.28
CA LYS A 135 0.21 -3.21 -22.79
C LYS A 135 -1.11 -3.98 -22.97
N ALA A 136 -2.23 -3.35 -22.64
CA ALA A 136 -3.55 -3.95 -22.81
C ALA A 136 -3.84 -4.26 -24.29
N LYS A 137 -3.51 -3.35 -25.19
CA LYS A 137 -3.65 -3.55 -26.64
C LYS A 137 -2.79 -4.71 -27.14
N ALA A 138 -1.52 -4.75 -26.73
CA ALA A 138 -0.61 -5.84 -27.09
C ALA A 138 -1.11 -7.20 -26.59
N ALA A 139 -1.68 -7.28 -25.39
CA ALA A 139 -2.24 -8.51 -24.84
C ALA A 139 -3.46 -9.00 -25.66
N VAL A 140 -4.32 -8.10 -26.11
CA VAL A 140 -5.45 -8.45 -26.99
C VAL A 140 -4.96 -8.97 -28.33
N GLU A 141 -3.93 -8.35 -28.92
CA GLU A 141 -3.35 -8.80 -30.20
C GLU A 141 -2.69 -10.19 -30.08
N LEU A 142 -2.17 -10.55 -28.91
CA LEU A 142 -1.56 -11.86 -28.67
C LEU A 142 -2.57 -13.00 -28.61
N VAL A 143 -3.82 -12.74 -28.24
CA VAL A 143 -4.87 -13.77 -28.09
C VAL A 143 -5.87 -13.80 -29.25
N SER A 144 -5.77 -12.86 -30.17
CA SER A 144 -6.67 -12.75 -31.35
C SER A 144 -6.18 -13.53 -32.58
#